data_18e2a7f6de8f1fd57ecb41de8c867652
#
_entry.id   18e2a7f6de8f1fd57ecb41de8c867652
#
_cell.length_a   1.000
_cell.length_b   1.000
_cell.length_c   1.000
_cell.angle_alpha   90.00
_cell.angle_beta   90.00
_cell.angle_gamma   90.00
#
_symmetry.space_group_name_H-M   'P 1'
#
loop_
_entity.id
_entity.type
_entity.pdbx_description
1 polymer ?
#
loop_
_entity_poly.entity_id
_entity_poly.type
_entity_poly.pdbx_seq_one_letter_code
_entity_poly.pdbx_strand_id
1 'polypeptide(L)'
;MRPIVSKSRITRYPKQQRLLQLKKTSVNNYAIPPSFLPFDELSSLHPCKFDVVLIDPPFSSSFNWDNLQDLPIPNLAADPSFVFLWVGSGAGEGLERGREVLAKWGYRRCEDVVWVKSNKTTNLGPGVRMLSLSSDNCLVS
;
A
#
# COMPACT_ATOMS: atom_id res chain seq x y z
N MET A 1 -2.53 -12.82 -12.96
CA MET A 1 -3.04 -14.12 -12.46
C MET A 1 -3.83 -13.81 -11.19
N ARG A 2 -5.15 -13.93 -11.20
CA ARG A 2 -5.98 -13.67 -10.00
C ARG A 2 -5.73 -14.80 -8.99
N PRO A 3 -5.58 -14.52 -7.69
CA PRO A 3 -5.50 -15.57 -6.70
C PRO A 3 -6.82 -16.37 -6.75
N ILE A 4 -6.74 -17.65 -7.06
CA ILE A 4 -7.87 -18.57 -6.95
C ILE A 4 -8.07 -18.81 -5.44
N VAL A 5 -8.74 -17.87 -4.79
CA VAL A 5 -9.31 -18.14 -3.47
C VAL A 5 -10.45 -19.11 -3.73
N SER A 6 -10.21 -20.37 -3.40
CA SER A 6 -11.20 -21.44 -3.57
C SER A 6 -12.53 -20.97 -2.92
N LYS A 7 -13.59 -20.87 -3.74
CA LYS A 7 -14.94 -20.54 -3.28
C LYS A 7 -15.40 -21.38 -2.07
N SER A 8 -14.85 -22.58 -1.92
CA SER A 8 -15.18 -23.52 -0.85
C SER A 8 -14.73 -23.09 0.55
N ARG A 9 -13.72 -22.23 0.70
CA ARG A 9 -13.28 -21.72 2.02
C ARG A 9 -14.20 -20.64 2.58
N ILE A 10 -14.76 -19.80 1.72
CA ILE A 10 -15.60 -18.68 2.13
C ILE A 10 -16.95 -19.16 2.68
N THR A 11 -17.53 -20.26 2.14
CA THR A 11 -18.79 -20.82 2.58
C THR A 11 -18.76 -21.35 4.02
N ARG A 12 -17.56 -21.63 4.56
CA ARG A 12 -17.39 -22.14 5.94
C ARG A 12 -17.50 -21.07 7.02
N TYR A 13 -17.47 -19.77 6.66
CA TYR A 13 -17.45 -18.66 7.61
C TYR A 13 -18.56 -17.64 7.33
N PRO A 14 -19.78 -17.84 7.90
CA PRO A 14 -20.93 -16.99 7.59
C PRO A 14 -20.73 -15.50 7.97
N LYS A 15 -19.98 -15.20 9.02
CA LYS A 15 -19.66 -13.82 9.39
C LYS A 15 -18.80 -13.14 8.33
N GLN A 16 -17.82 -13.84 7.78
CA GLN A 16 -16.96 -13.31 6.70
C GLN A 16 -17.75 -13.12 5.41
N GLN A 17 -18.68 -14.02 5.09
CA GLN A 17 -19.59 -13.86 3.95
C GLN A 17 -20.44 -12.61 4.07
N ARG A 18 -21.01 -12.37 5.24
CA ARG A 18 -21.82 -11.18 5.51
C ARG A 18 -20.98 -9.90 5.35
N LEU A 19 -19.78 -9.86 5.89
CA LEU A 19 -18.86 -8.73 5.73
C LEU A 19 -18.48 -8.49 4.28
N LEU A 20 -18.21 -9.56 3.53
CA LEU A 20 -17.91 -9.47 2.11
C LEU A 20 -19.10 -8.92 1.31
N GLN A 21 -20.31 -9.34 1.67
CA GLN A 21 -21.54 -8.86 1.03
C GLN A 21 -21.79 -7.37 1.33
N LEU A 22 -21.64 -6.97 2.58
CA LEU A 22 -21.74 -5.57 2.99
C LEU A 22 -20.72 -4.69 2.25
N LYS A 23 -19.47 -5.16 2.18
CA LYS A 23 -18.43 -4.47 1.42
C LYS A 23 -18.76 -4.35 -0.07
N LYS A 24 -19.24 -5.41 -0.69
CA LYS A 24 -19.67 -5.38 -2.11
C LYS A 24 -20.80 -4.38 -2.32
N THR A 25 -21.80 -4.37 -1.46
CA THR A 25 -22.91 -3.43 -1.54
C THR A 25 -22.42 -1.99 -1.38
N SER A 26 -21.55 -1.74 -0.39
CA SER A 26 -20.95 -0.43 -0.18
C SER A 26 -20.15 0.03 -1.39
N VAL A 27 -19.27 -0.84 -1.92
CA VAL A 27 -18.49 -0.51 -3.12
C VAL A 27 -19.39 -0.20 -4.32
N ASN A 28 -20.43 -1.00 -4.56
CA ASN A 28 -21.35 -0.76 -5.68
C ASN A 28 -22.11 0.56 -5.56
N ASN A 29 -22.45 0.95 -4.34
CA ASN A 29 -23.25 2.16 -4.09
C ASN A 29 -22.42 3.45 -4.06
N TYR A 30 -21.15 3.36 -3.65
CA TYR A 30 -20.31 4.53 -3.36
C TYR A 30 -18.99 4.57 -4.11
N ALA A 31 -18.69 3.55 -4.96
CA ALA A 31 -17.46 3.56 -5.73
C ALA A 31 -17.47 4.70 -6.75
N ILE A 32 -16.45 5.52 -6.67
CA ILE A 32 -16.13 6.51 -7.69
C ILE A 32 -15.28 5.82 -8.76
N PRO A 33 -15.51 6.08 -10.05
CA PRO A 33 -14.64 5.55 -11.10
C PRO A 33 -13.19 5.92 -10.87
N PRO A 34 -12.22 5.05 -11.24
CA PRO A 34 -10.82 5.38 -11.12
C PRO A 34 -10.48 6.60 -11.97
N SER A 35 -9.76 7.53 -11.40
CA SER A 35 -9.21 8.69 -12.08
C SER A 35 -7.70 8.60 -12.13
N PHE A 36 -7.10 9.17 -13.16
CA PHE A 36 -5.66 9.25 -13.37
C PHE A 36 -5.23 10.69 -13.34
N LEU A 37 -4.19 10.98 -12.59
CA LEU A 37 -3.64 12.31 -12.43
C LEU A 37 -2.13 12.27 -12.68
N PRO A 38 -1.55 13.23 -13.41
CA PRO A 38 -0.11 13.41 -13.46
C PRO A 38 0.48 13.61 -12.07
N PHE A 39 1.70 13.11 -11.87
CA PHE A 39 2.31 13.09 -10.54
C PHE A 39 2.59 14.49 -9.97
N ASP A 40 2.94 15.42 -10.81
CA ASP A 40 3.18 16.84 -10.51
C ASP A 40 1.89 17.60 -10.13
N GLU A 41 0.72 17.05 -10.46
CA GLU A 41 -0.57 17.61 -10.11
C GLU A 41 -1.16 17.07 -8.79
N LEU A 42 -0.42 16.25 -8.02
CA LEU A 42 -0.91 15.68 -6.75
C LEU A 42 -1.45 16.73 -5.78
N SER A 43 -0.86 17.91 -5.76
CA SER A 43 -1.31 19.01 -4.90
C SER A 43 -2.71 19.52 -5.24
N SER A 44 -3.18 19.30 -6.49
CA SER A 44 -4.52 19.69 -6.92
C SER A 44 -5.64 18.84 -6.32
N LEU A 45 -5.30 17.68 -5.74
CA LEU A 45 -6.26 16.83 -5.05
C LEU A 45 -6.76 17.43 -3.73
N HIS A 46 -6.10 18.47 -3.20
CA HIS A 46 -6.62 19.17 -2.03
C HIS A 46 -8.00 19.80 -2.34
N PRO A 47 -9.02 19.62 -1.48
CA PRO A 47 -8.98 19.13 -0.09
C PRO A 47 -9.30 17.62 0.08
N CYS A 48 -9.17 16.80 -0.96
CA CYS A 48 -9.44 15.37 -0.85
C CYS A 48 -8.54 14.72 0.19
N LYS A 49 -9.12 13.77 0.95
CA LYS A 49 -8.42 13.00 1.98
C LYS A 49 -8.61 11.50 1.72
N PHE A 50 -7.53 10.75 1.86
CA PHE A 50 -7.49 9.32 1.59
C PHE A 50 -7.20 8.53 2.87
N ASP A 51 -8.04 7.55 3.17
CA ASP A 51 -7.83 6.63 4.31
C ASP A 51 -6.68 5.65 4.06
N VAL A 52 -6.38 5.37 2.79
CA VAL A 52 -5.32 4.44 2.38
C VAL A 52 -4.55 5.02 1.20
N VAL A 53 -3.23 5.09 1.36
CA VAL A 53 -2.30 5.50 0.30
C VAL A 53 -1.34 4.35 0.00
N LEU A 54 -1.26 3.93 -1.26
CA LEU A 54 -0.30 2.95 -1.73
C LEU A 54 0.74 3.62 -2.63
N ILE A 55 2.01 3.46 -2.29
CA ILE A 55 3.14 4.05 -3.01
C ILE A 55 4.02 2.92 -3.54
N ASP A 56 4.16 2.86 -4.86
CA ASP A 56 5.06 1.92 -5.55
C ASP A 56 6.06 2.71 -6.40
N PRO A 57 7.19 3.15 -5.82
CA PRO A 57 8.16 3.96 -6.54
C PRO A 57 8.80 3.16 -7.67
N PRO A 58 9.10 3.80 -8.81
CA PRO A 58 9.87 3.18 -9.88
C PRO A 58 11.34 3.11 -9.48
N PHE A 59 11.79 2.04 -8.85
CA PHE A 59 13.19 1.84 -8.46
C PHE A 59 14.11 1.71 -9.70
N SER A 60 14.26 2.80 -10.43
CA SER A 60 15.17 2.95 -11.55
C SER A 60 16.47 3.65 -11.11
N SER A 61 17.45 3.74 -11.99
CA SER A 61 18.69 4.47 -11.73
C SER A 61 18.50 5.96 -11.44
N SER A 62 17.37 6.53 -11.83
CA SER A 62 17.00 7.93 -11.56
C SER A 62 16.15 8.12 -10.29
N PHE A 63 15.79 7.03 -9.59
CA PHE A 63 15.01 7.12 -8.36
C PHE A 63 15.84 7.73 -7.23
N ASN A 64 15.23 8.69 -6.52
CA ASN A 64 15.82 9.31 -5.34
C ASN A 64 14.82 9.32 -4.19
N TRP A 65 15.25 8.81 -3.04
CA TRP A 65 14.48 8.81 -1.80
C TRP A 65 14.13 10.22 -1.30
N ASP A 66 15.02 11.18 -1.54
CA ASP A 66 14.78 12.56 -1.11
C ASP A 66 13.60 13.19 -1.86
N ASN A 67 13.48 12.90 -3.16
CA ASN A 67 12.32 13.34 -3.95
C ASN A 67 11.02 12.68 -3.46
N LEU A 68 11.09 11.44 -2.99
CA LEU A 68 9.94 10.75 -2.42
C LEU A 68 9.47 11.41 -1.12
N GLN A 69 10.40 11.85 -0.27
CA GLN A 69 10.09 12.52 0.99
C GLN A 69 9.32 13.84 0.82
N ASP A 70 9.52 14.50 -0.31
CA ASP A 70 8.92 15.81 -0.60
C ASP A 70 7.48 15.71 -1.11
N LEU A 71 6.96 14.49 -1.28
CA LEU A 71 5.56 14.29 -1.65
C LEU A 71 4.60 14.81 -0.58
N PRO A 72 3.48 15.44 -1.00
CA PRO A 72 2.51 16.02 -0.08
C PRO A 72 1.60 14.97 0.58
N ILE A 73 2.13 13.78 0.91
CA ILE A 73 1.35 12.68 1.47
C ILE A 73 0.61 13.09 2.76
N PRO A 74 1.22 13.80 3.72
CA PRO A 74 0.49 14.24 4.92
C PRO A 74 -0.71 15.15 4.61
N ASN A 75 -0.64 15.92 3.53
CA ASN A 75 -1.73 16.80 3.13
C ASN A 75 -2.89 16.03 2.47
N LEU A 76 -2.61 14.89 1.89
CA LEU A 76 -3.59 14.04 1.19
C LEU A 76 -4.15 12.93 2.08
N ALA A 77 -3.50 12.63 3.18
CA ALA A 77 -3.91 11.59 4.10
C ALA A 77 -5.05 12.05 5.02
N ALA A 78 -5.99 11.16 5.29
CA ALA A 78 -6.99 11.32 6.34
C ALA A 78 -6.37 11.06 7.71
N ASP A 79 -7.07 11.40 8.78
CA ASP A 79 -6.72 11.05 10.15
C ASP A 79 -7.90 10.27 10.77
N PRO A 80 -7.74 8.97 11.07
CA PRO A 80 -6.56 8.12 10.84
C PRO A 80 -6.42 7.64 9.39
N SER A 81 -5.18 7.27 9.00
CA SER A 81 -4.90 6.72 7.67
C SER A 81 -3.80 5.65 7.69
N PHE A 82 -3.71 4.90 6.59
CA PHE A 82 -2.67 3.89 6.37
C PHE A 82 -1.86 4.21 5.12
N VAL A 83 -0.54 4.09 5.21
CA VAL A 83 0.36 4.17 4.06
C VAL A 83 1.06 2.83 3.85
N PHE A 84 1.03 2.37 2.62
CA PHE A 84 1.76 1.20 2.14
C PHE A 84 2.85 1.68 1.20
N LEU A 85 4.10 1.42 1.53
CA LEU A 85 5.25 1.82 0.73
C LEU A 85 6.06 0.59 0.30
N TRP A 86 6.17 0.38 -1.01
CA TRP A 86 7.11 -0.60 -1.53
C TRP A 86 8.54 -0.07 -1.36
N VAL A 87 9.40 -0.89 -0.74
CA VAL A 87 10.80 -0.51 -0.42
C VAL A 87 11.83 -1.36 -1.18
N GLY A 88 11.39 -2.09 -2.19
CA GLY A 88 12.24 -2.92 -3.02
C GLY A 88 12.48 -4.32 -2.45
N SER A 89 13.66 -4.90 -2.71
CA SER A 89 13.97 -6.29 -2.34
C SER A 89 14.40 -6.50 -0.89
N GLY A 90 14.56 -5.43 -0.12
CA GLY A 90 15.09 -5.51 1.25
C GLY A 90 16.60 -5.80 1.34
N ALA A 91 17.27 -6.05 0.23
CA ALA A 91 18.70 -6.36 0.19
C ALA A 91 19.61 -5.10 0.14
N GLY A 92 19.10 -3.96 0.54
CA GLY A 92 19.82 -2.68 0.50
C GLY A 92 19.20 -1.67 1.46
N GLU A 93 19.53 -0.41 1.26
CA GLU A 93 19.09 0.71 2.10
C GLU A 93 17.56 0.95 2.07
N GLY A 94 16.84 0.30 1.13
CA GLY A 94 15.44 0.58 0.85
C GLY A 94 14.52 0.50 2.07
N LEU A 95 14.71 -0.49 2.93
CA LEU A 95 13.88 -0.65 4.13
C LEU A 95 14.12 0.48 5.14
N GLU A 96 15.39 0.87 5.36
CA GLU A 96 15.73 1.95 6.29
C GLU A 96 15.30 3.30 5.74
N ARG A 97 15.60 3.57 4.48
CA ARG A 97 15.17 4.82 3.81
C ARG A 97 13.65 4.93 3.76
N GLY A 98 12.94 3.84 3.48
CA GLY A 98 11.48 3.83 3.54
C GLY A 98 10.93 4.15 4.93
N ARG A 99 11.56 3.66 5.99
CA ARG A 99 11.20 4.01 7.38
C ARG A 99 11.43 5.48 7.69
N GLU A 100 12.54 6.04 7.23
CA GLU A 100 12.85 7.47 7.38
C GLU A 100 11.79 8.34 6.70
N VAL A 101 11.41 7.99 5.47
CA VAL A 101 10.36 8.70 4.71
C VAL A 101 9.03 8.65 5.45
N LEU A 102 8.61 7.47 5.90
CA LEU A 102 7.35 7.31 6.63
C LEU A 102 7.35 8.06 7.96
N ALA A 103 8.47 8.04 8.68
CA ALA A 103 8.62 8.80 9.93
C ALA A 103 8.57 10.32 9.68
N LYS A 104 9.18 10.81 8.60
CA LYS A 104 9.12 12.24 8.21
C LYS A 104 7.69 12.68 7.91
N TRP A 105 6.87 11.81 7.33
CA TRP A 105 5.45 12.08 7.10
C TRP A 105 4.57 11.94 8.34
N GLY A 106 5.14 11.58 9.51
CA GLY A 106 4.42 11.40 10.76
C GLY A 106 3.86 9.99 10.97
N TYR A 107 4.18 9.03 10.10
CA TYR A 107 3.69 7.66 10.22
C TYR A 107 4.56 6.79 11.12
N ARG A 108 3.90 5.91 11.87
CA ARG A 108 4.55 4.89 12.70
C ARG A 108 4.39 3.53 12.04
N ARG A 109 5.51 2.80 11.91
CA ARG A 109 5.52 1.45 11.37
C ARG A 109 4.64 0.51 12.21
N CYS A 110 3.75 -0.21 11.55
CA CYS A 110 2.93 -1.26 12.14
C CYS A 110 3.46 -2.65 11.79
N GLU A 111 3.61 -2.95 10.49
CA GLU A 111 3.92 -4.28 9.99
C GLU A 111 4.70 -4.20 8.68
N ASP A 112 5.40 -5.28 8.33
CA ASP A 112 5.99 -5.46 7.00
C ASP A 112 5.31 -6.65 6.31
N VAL A 113 4.94 -6.46 5.06
CA VAL A 113 4.40 -7.50 4.20
C VAL A 113 5.44 -7.88 3.16
N VAL A 114 5.84 -9.15 3.14
CA VAL A 114 6.82 -9.67 2.18
C VAL A 114 6.10 -10.38 1.05
N TRP A 115 6.30 -9.87 -0.17
CA TRP A 115 5.81 -10.54 -1.37
C TRP A 115 6.92 -11.32 -2.05
N VAL A 116 6.84 -12.65 -2.00
CA VAL A 116 7.78 -13.56 -2.65
C VAL A 116 7.24 -13.95 -4.01
N LYS A 117 7.96 -13.59 -5.07
CA LYS A 117 7.68 -14.07 -6.43
C LYS A 117 8.21 -15.49 -6.58
N SER A 118 7.34 -16.44 -6.88
CA SER A 118 7.73 -17.80 -7.25
C SER A 118 7.56 -17.99 -8.75
N ASN A 119 8.59 -18.47 -9.43
CA ASN A 119 8.54 -18.87 -10.83
C ASN A 119 8.21 -20.35 -10.95
N LYS A 120 7.36 -20.71 -11.90
CA LYS A 120 7.07 -22.12 -12.21
C LYS A 120 8.22 -22.81 -12.96
N THR A 121 9.15 -22.05 -13.50
CA THR A 121 10.35 -22.56 -14.22
C THR A 121 11.59 -22.38 -13.35
N THR A 122 12.34 -23.45 -13.21
CA THR A 122 13.44 -23.67 -12.26
C THR A 122 14.70 -22.79 -12.45
N ASN A 123 14.71 -21.84 -13.39
CA ASN A 123 15.96 -21.18 -13.80
C ASN A 123 16.13 -19.72 -13.37
N LEU A 124 15.19 -19.15 -12.62
CA LEU A 124 15.34 -17.79 -12.10
C LEU A 124 14.97 -17.82 -10.61
N GLY A 125 15.92 -17.41 -9.80
CA GLY A 125 15.73 -17.31 -8.35
C GLY A 125 14.51 -16.50 -7.95
N PRO A 126 13.98 -16.70 -6.75
CA PRO A 126 12.81 -15.95 -6.25
C PRO A 126 13.12 -14.46 -6.13
N GLY A 127 12.34 -13.64 -6.81
CA GLY A 127 12.35 -12.19 -6.58
C GLY A 127 11.54 -11.87 -5.32
N VAL A 128 12.16 -11.21 -4.36
CA VAL A 128 11.49 -10.76 -3.13
C VAL A 128 11.23 -9.26 -3.22
N ARG A 129 10.01 -8.84 -2.91
CA ARG A 129 9.67 -7.42 -2.70
C ARG A 129 9.10 -7.25 -1.31
N MET A 130 9.47 -6.17 -0.65
CA MET A 130 8.94 -5.81 0.67
C MET A 130 8.02 -4.60 0.57
N LEU A 131 6.88 -4.70 1.24
CA LEU A 131 5.92 -3.64 1.44
C LEU A 131 5.94 -3.26 2.93
N SER A 132 6.27 -2.02 3.23
CA SER A 132 6.15 -1.51 4.60
C SER A 132 4.77 -0.86 4.79
N LEU A 133 4.08 -1.29 5.83
CA LEU A 133 2.80 -0.75 6.24
C LEU A 133 2.98 0.16 7.44
N SER A 134 2.43 1.34 7.37
CA SER A 134 2.49 2.32 8.48
C SER A 134 1.13 2.99 8.68
N SER A 135 0.85 3.36 9.94
CA SER A 135 -0.39 4.02 10.35
C SER A 135 -0.09 5.20 11.28
N ASP A 136 -0.89 6.27 11.19
CA ASP A 136 -0.80 7.46 12.05
C ASP A 136 -1.15 7.16 13.50
N ASN A 137 -2.19 6.34 13.71
CA ASN A 137 -2.80 6.10 15.01
C ASN A 137 -2.79 4.61 15.39
N CYS A 138 -1.64 3.96 15.36
CA CYS A 138 -1.54 2.64 15.95
C CYS A 138 -1.49 2.78 17.48
N LEU A 139 -2.65 2.95 18.11
CA LEU A 139 -2.83 2.72 19.54
C LEU A 139 -2.83 1.22 19.74
N VAL A 140 -1.65 0.68 20.01
CA VAL A 140 -1.55 -0.64 20.63
C VAL A 140 -1.79 -0.43 22.11
N SER A 141 -2.98 -0.79 22.56
CA SER A 141 -3.29 -1.02 23.97
C SER A 141 -2.66 -2.33 24.43
#